data_3f7c24a2f9bdff5507c45f6801e9bb57
#
_entry.id   3f7c24a2f9bdff5507c45f6801e9bb57
#
_cell.length_a   1.000
_cell.length_b   1.000
_cell.length_c   1.000
_cell.angle_alpha   90.00
_cell.angle_beta   90.00
_cell.angle_gamma   90.00
#
_symmetry.space_group_name_H-M   'P 1'
#
loop_
_entity.id
_entity.type
_entity.pdbx_description
1 polymer ?
#
loop_
_entity_poly.entity_id
_entity_poly.type
_entity_poly.pdbx_seq_one_letter_code
_entity_poly.pdbx_strand_id
1 'polypeptide(L)'
;MNQPDFSDYHSIIYGHNMRNTTMFGDLKRYKNDAGFYENNQYFNIYTDTQVLRYQIFSYYDVEQDDEVYTVGYGPDDTWQAMIDRMVTSSMKDTGIHPTKEDKIVTLSTCTSSGETKRFVVHGVLVNAN
;
A
#
# COMPACT_ATOMS: atom_id res chain seq x y z
N MET A 1 0.41 15.33 6.46
CA MET A 1 0.95 14.29 7.36
C MET A 1 -0.15 13.34 7.79
N ASN A 2 0.14 12.04 7.82
CA ASN A 2 -0.85 11.06 8.23
C ASN A 2 -1.04 11.03 9.74
N GLN A 3 -2.25 10.66 10.14
CA GLN A 3 -2.53 10.43 11.55
C GLN A 3 -1.87 9.14 12.00
N PRO A 4 -1.31 9.09 13.22
CA PRO A 4 -0.61 7.88 13.67
C PRO A 4 -1.52 6.68 13.92
N ASP A 5 -2.81 6.87 13.99
CA ASP A 5 -3.78 5.78 14.18
C ASP A 5 -4.36 5.25 12.87
N PHE A 6 -3.85 5.73 11.73
CA PHE A 6 -4.30 5.31 10.40
C PHE A 6 -5.77 5.61 10.14
N SER A 7 -6.30 6.69 10.73
CA SER A 7 -7.69 7.10 10.50
C SER A 7 -7.87 7.83 9.16
N ASP A 8 -6.79 8.26 8.52
CA ASP A 8 -6.85 8.91 7.22
C ASP A 8 -7.28 7.91 6.14
N TYR A 9 -7.91 8.43 5.08
CA TYR A 9 -8.28 7.56 3.94
C TYR A 9 -7.07 6.99 3.23
N HIS A 10 -5.96 7.73 3.15
CA HIS A 10 -4.73 7.24 2.56
C HIS A 10 -3.57 7.47 3.50
N SER A 11 -2.98 6.40 3.98
CA SER A 11 -1.79 6.43 4.83
C SER A 11 -0.63 5.76 4.12
N ILE A 12 0.57 6.29 4.31
CA ILE A 12 1.77 5.77 3.65
C ILE A 12 2.80 5.41 4.71
N ILE A 13 3.34 4.20 4.59
CA ILE A 13 4.41 3.71 5.45
C ILE A 13 5.65 3.50 4.59
N TYR A 14 6.75 4.14 4.98
CA TYR A 14 8.02 4.02 4.27
C TYR A 14 8.92 3.03 4.99
N GLY A 15 9.47 2.09 4.23
CA GLY A 15 10.29 1.03 4.79
C GLY A 15 11.76 1.08 4.40
N HIS A 16 12.26 2.21 3.94
CA HIS A 16 13.60 2.27 3.37
C HIS A 16 14.72 2.03 4.38
N ASN A 17 14.46 2.18 5.66
CA ASN A 17 15.48 1.93 6.69
C ASN A 17 15.30 0.61 7.42
N MET A 18 14.41 -0.24 6.93
CA MET A 18 14.18 -1.54 7.54
C MET A 18 15.36 -2.46 7.28
N ARG A 19 15.90 -3.04 8.33
CA ARG A 19 17.07 -3.91 8.22
C ARG A 19 16.72 -5.38 8.30
N ASN A 20 15.64 -5.71 8.97
CA ASN A 20 15.26 -7.11 9.07
C ASN A 20 14.44 -7.50 7.86
N THR A 21 14.16 -8.80 7.76
CA THR A 21 13.47 -9.35 6.61
C THR A 21 11.98 -9.50 6.83
N THR A 22 11.42 -8.65 7.68
CA THR A 22 9.98 -8.66 7.86
C THR A 22 9.31 -8.05 6.64
N MET A 23 8.11 -7.57 6.78
CA MET A 23 7.26 -7.17 5.66
C MET A 23 7.99 -6.39 4.55
N PHE A 24 8.72 -5.34 4.91
CA PHE A 24 9.35 -4.48 3.90
C PHE A 24 10.49 -5.15 3.17
N GLY A 25 11.19 -6.06 3.83
CA GLY A 25 12.26 -6.82 3.18
C GLY A 25 11.76 -7.73 2.09
N ASP A 26 10.51 -8.17 2.19
CA ASP A 26 9.92 -9.12 1.26
C ASP A 26 9.01 -8.49 0.22
N LEU A 27 8.78 -7.18 0.24
CA LEU A 27 7.81 -6.56 -0.67
C LEU A 27 8.10 -6.84 -2.15
N LYS A 28 9.36 -6.84 -2.53
CA LYS A 28 9.70 -7.07 -3.93
C LYS A 28 9.38 -8.48 -4.41
N ARG A 29 9.13 -9.41 -3.51
CA ARG A 29 8.73 -10.76 -3.88
C ARG A 29 7.37 -10.77 -4.59
N TYR A 30 6.51 -9.78 -4.34
CA TYR A 30 5.25 -9.66 -5.07
C TYR A 30 5.48 -9.51 -6.56
N LYS A 31 6.59 -8.87 -6.92
CA LYS A 31 6.90 -8.64 -8.32
C LYS A 31 7.76 -9.75 -8.91
N ASN A 32 8.58 -10.42 -8.11
CA ASN A 32 9.58 -11.34 -8.61
C ASN A 32 9.22 -12.82 -8.45
N ASP A 33 8.40 -13.17 -7.45
CA ASP A 33 8.10 -14.57 -7.15
C ASP A 33 6.69 -14.92 -7.61
N ALA A 34 6.56 -15.82 -8.56
CA ALA A 34 5.27 -16.31 -9.00
C ALA A 34 4.55 -16.97 -7.81
N GLY A 35 3.30 -16.63 -7.62
CA GLY A 35 2.49 -17.20 -6.53
C GLY A 35 2.67 -16.52 -5.17
N PHE A 36 3.59 -15.57 -5.04
CA PHE A 36 3.80 -14.92 -3.76
C PHE A 36 2.54 -14.19 -3.29
N TYR A 37 1.88 -13.46 -4.20
CA TYR A 37 0.66 -12.74 -3.85
C TYR A 37 -0.43 -13.70 -3.34
N GLU A 38 -0.65 -14.81 -4.02
CA GLU A 38 -1.69 -15.75 -3.66
C GLU A 38 -1.55 -16.28 -2.24
N ASN A 39 -0.32 -16.38 -1.76
CA ASN A 39 -0.03 -16.89 -0.43
C ASN A 39 0.15 -15.77 0.62
N ASN A 40 0.14 -14.50 0.20
CA ASN A 40 0.48 -13.37 1.08
C ASN A 40 -0.40 -12.16 0.76
N GLN A 41 -1.72 -12.36 0.76
CA GLN A 41 -2.67 -11.33 0.38
C GLN A 41 -2.99 -10.33 1.48
N TYR A 42 -2.62 -10.61 2.72
CA TYR A 42 -3.02 -9.80 3.86
C TYR A 42 -1.82 -9.36 4.67
N PHE A 43 -1.94 -8.19 5.31
CA PHE A 43 -0.99 -7.79 6.33
C PHE A 43 -1.74 -7.08 7.46
N ASN A 44 -1.13 -7.06 8.64
CA ASN A 44 -1.71 -6.42 9.81
C ASN A 44 -0.84 -5.26 10.25
N ILE A 45 -1.49 -4.19 10.73
CA ILE A 45 -0.81 -3.09 11.38
C ILE A 45 -1.31 -3.04 12.82
N TYR A 46 -0.37 -3.00 13.76
CA TYR A 46 -0.68 -3.00 15.18
C TYR A 46 -0.53 -1.57 15.70
N THR A 47 -1.62 -1.04 16.23
CA THR A 47 -1.60 0.25 16.92
C THR A 47 -1.70 -0.02 18.43
N ASP A 48 -1.67 1.04 19.24
CA ASP A 48 -1.76 0.88 20.69
C ASP A 48 -3.07 0.25 21.14
N THR A 49 -4.12 0.40 20.36
CA THR A 49 -5.46 -0.02 20.77
C THR A 49 -6.12 -1.03 19.83
N GLN A 50 -5.55 -1.24 18.64
CA GLN A 50 -6.21 -2.03 17.61
C GLN A 50 -5.24 -2.85 16.79
N VAL A 51 -5.77 -3.89 16.15
CA VAL A 51 -5.10 -4.59 15.05
C VAL A 51 -5.90 -4.28 13.79
N LEU A 52 -5.23 -3.68 12.81
CA LEU A 52 -5.84 -3.32 11.54
C LEU A 52 -5.39 -4.32 10.48
N ARG A 53 -6.34 -4.97 9.85
CA ARG A 53 -6.05 -5.97 8.82
C ARG A 53 -6.35 -5.40 7.44
N TYR A 54 -5.37 -5.50 6.55
CA TYR A 54 -5.46 -4.99 5.19
C TYR A 54 -5.33 -6.13 4.18
N GLN A 55 -6.10 -6.04 3.10
CA GLN A 55 -5.97 -6.96 1.98
C GLN A 55 -5.28 -6.23 0.82
N ILE A 56 -4.22 -6.81 0.30
CA ILE A 56 -3.45 -6.21 -0.79
C ILE A 56 -4.24 -6.33 -2.08
N PHE A 57 -4.42 -5.20 -2.78
CA PHE A 57 -5.17 -5.18 -4.04
C PHE A 57 -4.36 -4.65 -5.22
N SER A 58 -3.18 -4.08 -4.98
CA SER A 58 -2.38 -3.47 -6.05
C SER A 58 -0.92 -3.39 -5.63
N TYR A 59 -0.01 -3.59 -6.59
CA TYR A 59 1.42 -3.35 -6.38
C TYR A 59 2.10 -3.07 -7.72
N TYR A 60 3.05 -2.12 -7.72
CA TYR A 60 3.75 -1.71 -8.93
C TYR A 60 4.93 -0.80 -8.59
N ASP A 61 5.77 -0.52 -9.60
CA ASP A 61 6.86 0.45 -9.46
C ASP A 61 6.37 1.85 -9.80
N VAL A 62 6.85 2.86 -9.07
CA VAL A 62 6.54 4.26 -9.31
C VAL A 62 7.80 5.10 -9.20
N GLU A 63 7.75 6.32 -9.76
CA GLU A 63 8.78 7.32 -9.49
C GLU A 63 8.61 7.87 -8.08
N GLN A 64 9.70 8.30 -7.48
CA GLN A 64 9.68 8.77 -6.09
C GLN A 64 8.80 10.01 -5.86
N ASP A 65 8.46 10.74 -6.90
CA ASP A 65 7.60 11.92 -6.84
C ASP A 65 6.22 11.68 -7.45
N ASP A 66 5.82 10.42 -7.59
CA ASP A 66 4.54 10.08 -8.19
C ASP A 66 3.37 10.59 -7.34
N GLU A 67 2.23 10.86 -8.01
CA GLU A 67 1.02 11.33 -7.35
C GLU A 67 0.47 10.34 -6.34
N VAL A 68 0.87 9.07 -6.41
CA VAL A 68 0.41 8.06 -5.46
C VAL A 68 0.80 8.41 -4.01
N TYR A 69 1.80 9.29 -3.83
CA TYR A 69 2.21 9.72 -2.50
C TYR A 69 1.36 10.84 -1.93
N THR A 70 0.32 11.28 -2.62
CA THR A 70 -0.60 12.29 -2.12
C THR A 70 -1.44 11.72 -0.98
N VAL A 71 -1.62 12.50 0.08
CA VAL A 71 -2.45 12.14 1.23
C VAL A 71 -3.46 13.27 1.47
N GLY A 72 -4.33 13.11 2.45
CA GLY A 72 -5.28 14.15 2.79
C GLY A 72 -6.60 14.04 2.05
N TYR A 73 -6.91 12.87 1.51
CA TYR A 73 -8.16 12.64 0.80
C TYR A 73 -9.36 12.59 1.74
N GLY A 74 -10.51 13.05 1.23
CA GLY A 74 -11.81 12.74 1.82
C GLY A 74 -12.52 11.66 1.01
N PRO A 75 -13.72 11.26 1.41
CA PRO A 75 -14.48 10.22 0.70
C PRO A 75 -15.22 10.83 -0.49
N ASP A 76 -14.47 11.25 -1.49
CA ASP A 76 -14.99 11.98 -2.64
C ASP A 76 -14.45 11.40 -3.95
N ASP A 77 -14.84 12.04 -5.06
CA ASP A 77 -14.49 11.55 -6.38
C ASP A 77 -12.99 11.64 -6.67
N THR A 78 -12.29 12.58 -6.05
CA THR A 78 -10.84 12.70 -6.21
C THR A 78 -10.15 11.47 -5.63
N TRP A 79 -10.60 11.03 -4.47
CA TRP A 79 -10.07 9.81 -3.85
C TRP A 79 -10.40 8.58 -4.69
N GLN A 80 -11.64 8.51 -5.20
CA GLN A 80 -12.02 7.38 -6.07
C GLN A 80 -11.14 7.33 -7.32
N ALA A 81 -10.83 8.47 -7.92
CA ALA A 81 -9.97 8.52 -9.10
C ALA A 81 -8.57 7.98 -8.78
N MET A 82 -8.01 8.31 -7.61
CA MET A 82 -6.71 7.80 -7.21
C MET A 82 -6.77 6.28 -6.98
N ILE A 83 -7.83 5.79 -6.35
CA ILE A 83 -8.01 4.35 -6.15
C ILE A 83 -8.09 3.62 -7.50
N ASP A 84 -8.85 4.18 -8.44
CA ASP A 84 -8.96 3.59 -9.77
C ASP A 84 -7.60 3.53 -10.46
N ARG A 85 -6.79 4.57 -10.28
CA ARG A 85 -5.44 4.60 -10.82
C ARG A 85 -4.57 3.51 -10.19
N MET A 86 -4.69 3.30 -8.88
CA MET A 86 -3.96 2.22 -8.20
C MET A 86 -4.32 0.87 -8.79
N VAL A 87 -5.61 0.63 -9.01
CA VAL A 87 -6.08 -0.64 -9.56
C VAL A 87 -5.53 -0.87 -10.98
N THR A 88 -5.63 0.15 -11.84
CA THR A 88 -5.19 0.00 -13.24
C THR A 88 -3.69 -0.06 -13.38
N SER A 89 -2.93 0.50 -12.43
CA SER A 89 -1.46 0.50 -12.47
C SER A 89 -0.86 -0.79 -11.93
N SER A 90 -1.65 -1.62 -11.26
CA SER A 90 -1.14 -2.82 -10.62
C SER A 90 -0.54 -3.81 -11.63
N MET A 91 0.56 -4.43 -11.22
CA MET A 91 1.19 -5.51 -12.01
C MET A 91 0.30 -6.74 -12.10
N LYS A 92 -0.63 -6.90 -11.18
CA LYS A 92 -1.55 -8.03 -11.15
C LYS A 92 -2.98 -7.51 -10.97
N ASP A 93 -3.89 -8.08 -11.73
CA ASP A 93 -5.31 -7.83 -11.52
C ASP A 93 -5.78 -8.75 -10.40
N THR A 94 -5.96 -8.17 -9.23
CA THR A 94 -6.36 -8.93 -8.03
C THR A 94 -7.87 -9.14 -7.96
N GLY A 95 -8.63 -8.44 -8.82
CA GLY A 95 -10.09 -8.49 -8.76
C GLY A 95 -10.70 -7.64 -7.67
N ILE A 96 -9.89 -6.96 -6.88
CA ILE A 96 -10.35 -6.13 -5.77
C ILE A 96 -10.31 -4.67 -6.20
N HIS A 97 -11.45 -3.98 -6.08
CA HIS A 97 -11.56 -2.57 -6.47
C HIS A 97 -12.20 -1.78 -5.33
N PRO A 98 -11.38 -1.20 -4.45
CA PRO A 98 -11.90 -0.39 -3.33
C PRO A 98 -12.69 0.81 -3.79
N THR A 99 -13.50 1.35 -2.90
CA THR A 99 -14.31 2.54 -3.17
C THR A 99 -13.83 3.71 -2.33
N LYS A 100 -14.37 4.89 -2.62
CA LYS A 100 -13.97 6.11 -1.90
C LYS A 100 -14.31 6.10 -0.42
N GLU A 101 -15.14 5.17 0.05
CA GLU A 101 -15.39 4.98 1.49
C GLU A 101 -14.33 4.14 2.17
N ASP A 102 -13.46 3.48 1.42
CA ASP A 102 -12.44 2.59 1.97
C ASP A 102 -11.20 3.35 2.39
N LYS A 103 -10.49 2.80 3.36
CA LYS A 103 -9.20 3.33 3.81
C LYS A 103 -8.09 2.45 3.27
N ILE A 104 -7.02 3.08 2.78
CA ILE A 104 -5.93 2.38 2.11
C ILE A 104 -4.62 2.75 2.76
N VAL A 105 -3.76 1.75 2.97
CA VAL A 105 -2.38 1.93 3.37
C VAL A 105 -1.48 1.55 2.20
N THR A 106 -0.54 2.42 1.89
CA THR A 106 0.48 2.18 0.89
C THR A 106 1.80 1.88 1.61
N LEU A 107 2.36 0.72 1.33
CA LEU A 107 3.70 0.36 1.81
C LEU A 107 4.66 0.72 0.70
N SER A 108 5.64 1.57 1.01
CA SER A 108 6.61 2.04 0.03
C SER A 108 8.00 1.60 0.44
N THR A 109 8.72 0.98 -0.48
CA THR A 109 10.10 0.58 -0.24
C THR A 109 11.02 1.35 -1.16
N CYS A 110 12.24 1.60 -0.68
CA CYS A 110 13.29 2.17 -1.52
C CYS A 110 13.83 1.09 -2.45
N THR A 111 14.20 1.49 -3.63
CA THR A 111 14.91 0.62 -4.55
C THR A 111 16.40 0.72 -4.25
N SER A 112 17.21 0.13 -5.11
CA SER A 112 18.66 0.14 -4.98
C SER A 112 19.20 1.55 -4.93
N SER A 113 20.38 1.69 -4.34
CA SER A 113 21.08 2.95 -4.24
C SER A 113 21.17 3.63 -5.61
N GLY A 114 20.85 4.93 -5.63
CA GLY A 114 20.88 5.72 -6.84
C GLY A 114 19.63 5.66 -7.68
N GLU A 115 18.69 4.83 -7.33
CA GLU A 115 17.43 4.71 -8.06
C GLU A 115 16.44 5.78 -7.62
N THR A 116 15.65 6.27 -8.57
CA THR A 116 14.54 7.17 -8.26
C THR A 116 13.21 6.46 -8.12
N LYS A 117 13.18 5.18 -8.46
CA LYS A 117 11.94 4.41 -8.41
C LYS A 117 11.71 3.80 -7.05
N ARG A 118 10.44 3.56 -6.76
CA ARG A 118 9.99 2.92 -5.52
C ARG A 118 9.05 1.79 -5.88
N PHE A 119 9.01 0.77 -5.05
CA PHE A 119 8.01 -0.27 -5.18
C PHE A 119 6.93 -0.01 -4.14
N VAL A 120 5.67 0.02 -4.56
CA VAL A 120 4.55 0.29 -3.66
C VAL A 120 3.61 -0.90 -3.65
N VAL A 121 3.03 -1.16 -2.48
CA VAL A 121 2.01 -2.18 -2.26
C VAL A 121 0.85 -1.50 -1.55
N HIS A 122 -0.33 -1.60 -2.13
CA HIS A 122 -1.53 -0.97 -1.56
C HIS A 122 -2.43 -2.02 -0.94
N GLY A 123 -2.83 -1.78 0.30
CA GLY A 123 -3.79 -2.62 0.99
C GLY A 123 -5.03 -1.84 1.39
N VAL A 124 -6.20 -2.46 1.27
CA VAL A 124 -7.47 -1.88 1.70
C VAL A 124 -7.84 -2.45 3.06
N LEU A 125 -8.29 -1.59 3.97
CA LEU A 125 -8.69 -2.01 5.31
C LEU A 125 -9.92 -2.92 5.23
N VAL A 126 -9.81 -4.13 5.76
CA VAL A 126 -10.91 -5.10 5.76
C VAL A 126 -11.40 -5.42 7.16
N ASN A 127 -10.61 -5.17 8.20
CA ASN A 127 -11.00 -5.42 9.58
C ASN A 127 -10.23 -4.52 10.53
N ALA A 128 -10.90 -4.07 11.60
CA ALA A 128 -10.28 -3.28 12.65
C ALA A 128 -10.80 -3.78 13.99
N ASN A 129 -9.91 -4.29 14.83
CA ASN A 129 -10.26 -4.84 16.15
C ASN A 129 -9.72 -4.01 17.28
#